data_d34fad9ae3974db25fe88d7b8f906652
#
_entry.id   d34fad9ae3974db25fe88d7b8f906652
#
_cell.length_a   1.000
_cell.length_b   1.000
_cell.length_c   1.000
_cell.angle_alpha   90.00
_cell.angle_beta   90.00
_cell.angle_gamma   90.00
#
_symmetry.space_group_name_H-M   'P 1'
#
loop_
_entity.id
_entity.type
_entity.pdbx_description
1 polymer ?
#
loop_
_entity_poly.entity_id
_entity_poly.type
_entity_poly.pdbx_seq_one_letter_code
_entity_poly.pdbx_strand_id
1 'polypeptide(L)'
;MTFNDKFKFLMDITNTNNTTLAGAVGIDNSAVSLYRSGKRKCPRNKEILRRMSDYFAASIKLSYQRKALALASDYSRFNHSRPLPEYSDMLYQWLADELPQTNTLVDGILNENISSSG
;
A
#
# COMPACT_ATOMS: atom_id res chain seq x y z
N MET A 1 0.39 -6.09 -11.04
CA MET A 1 0.74 -4.67 -10.89
C MET A 1 1.95 -4.52 -9.98
N THR A 2 2.89 -3.67 -10.38
CA THR A 2 3.99 -3.28 -9.51
C THR A 2 3.51 -2.31 -8.44
N PHE A 3 4.34 -2.06 -7.42
CA PHE A 3 4.03 -1.02 -6.44
C PHE A 3 3.76 0.32 -7.15
N ASN A 4 4.57 0.66 -8.13
CA ASN A 4 4.45 1.94 -8.82
C ASN A 4 3.13 2.06 -9.57
N ASP A 5 2.66 0.98 -10.18
CA ASP A 5 1.35 0.95 -10.83
C ASP A 5 0.23 1.14 -9.82
N LYS A 6 0.33 0.45 -8.68
CA LYS A 6 -0.67 0.56 -7.61
C LYS A 6 -0.70 1.96 -7.02
N PHE A 7 0.49 2.52 -6.79
CA PHE A 7 0.63 3.86 -6.23
C PHE A 7 0.03 4.90 -7.17
N LYS A 8 0.37 4.83 -8.45
CA LYS A 8 -0.18 5.75 -9.44
C LYS A 8 -1.71 5.63 -9.53
N PHE A 9 -2.20 4.39 -9.51
CA PHE A 9 -3.63 4.14 -9.54
C PHE A 9 -4.34 4.80 -8.35
N LEU A 10 -3.79 4.63 -7.14
CA LEU A 10 -4.36 5.24 -5.94
C LEU A 10 -4.32 6.76 -5.99
N MET A 11 -3.21 7.34 -6.46
CA MET A 11 -3.12 8.78 -6.65
C MET A 11 -4.21 9.29 -7.58
N ASP A 12 -4.46 8.56 -8.66
CA ASP A 12 -5.44 8.95 -9.67
C ASP A 12 -6.87 8.84 -9.16
N ILE A 13 -7.25 7.72 -8.53
CA ILE A 13 -8.65 7.55 -8.08
C ILE A 13 -9.01 8.44 -6.90
N THR A 14 -8.01 8.86 -6.13
CA THR A 14 -8.23 9.79 -5.01
C THR A 14 -7.99 11.23 -5.41
N ASN A 15 -7.60 11.45 -6.66
CA ASN A 15 -7.29 12.79 -7.19
C ASN A 15 -6.28 13.51 -6.29
N THR A 16 -5.23 12.81 -5.88
CA THR A 16 -4.21 13.32 -4.99
C THR A 16 -3.02 13.85 -5.81
N ASN A 17 -2.57 15.05 -5.50
CA ASN A 17 -1.36 15.58 -6.13
C ASN A 17 -0.13 15.28 -5.27
N ASN A 18 1.05 15.46 -5.87
CA ASN A 18 2.31 15.11 -5.22
C ASN A 18 2.54 15.87 -3.91
N THR A 19 2.22 17.17 -3.91
CA THR A 19 2.44 18.02 -2.73
C THR A 19 1.59 17.56 -1.55
N THR A 20 0.33 17.23 -1.80
CA THR A 20 -0.58 16.78 -0.75
C THR A 20 -0.09 15.45 -0.15
N LEU A 21 0.28 14.51 -0.99
CA LEU A 21 0.77 13.23 -0.48
C LEU A 21 2.09 13.39 0.27
N ALA A 22 3.00 14.18 -0.28
CA ALA A 22 4.30 14.43 0.37
C ALA A 22 4.11 14.96 1.78
N GLY A 23 3.20 15.93 1.95
CA GLY A 23 2.90 16.48 3.27
C GLY A 23 2.28 15.45 4.22
N ALA A 24 1.38 14.62 3.72
CA ALA A 24 0.70 13.62 4.54
C ALA A 24 1.64 12.52 5.00
N VAL A 25 2.61 12.17 4.16
CA VAL A 25 3.54 11.05 4.44
C VAL A 25 4.83 11.51 5.09
N GLY A 26 5.19 12.79 4.91
CA GLY A 26 6.42 13.33 5.47
C GLY A 26 7.63 13.05 4.60
N ILE A 27 7.46 13.09 3.27
CA ILE A 27 8.55 12.93 2.31
C ILE A 27 8.56 14.10 1.33
N ASP A 28 9.60 14.20 0.52
CA ASP A 28 9.72 15.28 -0.46
C ASP A 28 8.82 15.06 -1.67
N ASN A 29 8.39 16.15 -2.31
CA ASN A 29 7.65 16.08 -3.57
C ASN A 29 8.41 15.28 -4.63
N SER A 30 9.73 15.45 -4.68
CA SER A 30 10.56 14.72 -5.63
C SER A 30 10.49 13.21 -5.40
N ALA A 31 10.42 12.77 -4.14
CA ALA A 31 10.26 11.36 -3.83
C ALA A 31 8.92 10.83 -4.34
N VAL A 32 7.85 11.58 -4.14
CA VAL A 32 6.53 11.19 -4.65
C VAL A 32 6.56 11.05 -6.17
N SER A 33 7.19 12.01 -6.84
CA SER A 33 7.33 11.98 -8.29
C SER A 33 8.08 10.74 -8.77
N LEU A 34 9.14 10.34 -8.05
CA LEU A 34 9.92 9.14 -8.40
C LEU A 34 9.10 7.86 -8.22
N TYR A 35 8.30 7.76 -7.15
CA TYR A 35 7.40 6.62 -6.96
C TYR A 35 6.36 6.57 -8.07
N ARG A 36 5.81 7.72 -8.42
CA ARG A 36 4.75 7.82 -9.41
C ARG A 36 5.23 7.46 -10.82
N SER A 37 6.46 7.82 -11.15
CA SER A 37 7.05 7.56 -12.46
C SER A 37 7.66 6.16 -12.59
N GLY A 38 7.77 5.42 -11.49
CA GLY A 38 8.37 4.10 -11.50
C GLY A 38 9.89 4.10 -11.32
N LYS A 39 10.49 5.26 -11.13
CA LYS A 39 11.95 5.35 -10.97
C LYS A 39 12.43 4.95 -9.59
N ARG A 40 11.56 4.95 -8.60
CA ARG A 40 11.86 4.50 -7.25
C ARG A 40 10.90 3.38 -6.88
N LYS A 41 11.45 2.29 -6.35
CA LYS A 41 10.68 1.11 -5.98
C LYS A 41 9.92 1.33 -4.67
N CYS A 42 9.11 0.35 -4.29
CA CYS A 42 8.36 0.36 -3.04
C CYS A 42 9.24 0.74 -1.85
N PRO A 43 8.78 1.65 -0.98
CA PRO A 43 9.56 2.03 0.20
C PRO A 43 9.80 0.80 1.09
N ARG A 44 11.03 0.63 1.54
CA ARG A 44 11.35 -0.41 2.51
C ARG A 44 11.05 0.05 3.95
N ASN A 45 10.95 1.36 4.14
CA ASN A 45 10.59 1.93 5.43
C ASN A 45 9.10 1.68 5.67
N LYS A 46 8.81 0.83 6.66
CA LYS A 46 7.43 0.40 6.93
C LYS A 46 6.55 1.56 7.38
N GLU A 47 7.12 2.55 8.05
CA GLU A 47 6.34 3.69 8.51
C GLU A 47 5.88 4.56 7.34
N ILE A 48 6.75 4.78 6.36
CA ILE A 48 6.38 5.53 5.16
C ILE A 48 5.26 4.81 4.43
N LEU A 49 5.40 3.50 4.26
CA LEU A 49 4.38 2.69 3.60
C LEU A 49 3.07 2.70 4.37
N ARG A 50 3.13 2.66 5.70
CA ARG A 50 1.93 2.75 6.55
C ARG A 50 1.24 4.10 6.41
N ARG A 51 2.01 5.19 6.39
CA ARG A 51 1.44 6.52 6.20
C ARG A 51 0.77 6.68 4.84
N MET A 52 1.36 6.10 3.80
CA MET A 52 0.72 6.05 2.48
C MET A 52 -0.62 5.32 2.55
N SER A 53 -0.63 4.15 3.18
CA SER A 53 -1.84 3.34 3.31
C SER A 53 -2.93 4.07 4.10
N ASP A 54 -2.55 4.71 5.20
CA ASP A 54 -3.48 5.48 6.02
C ASP A 54 -4.08 6.64 5.21
N TYR A 55 -3.25 7.35 4.46
CA TYR A 55 -3.72 8.46 3.66
C TYR A 55 -4.73 7.99 2.60
N PHE A 56 -4.38 6.95 1.86
CA PHE A 56 -5.26 6.46 0.79
C PHE A 56 -6.55 5.87 1.37
N ALA A 57 -6.46 5.14 2.50
CA ALA A 57 -7.64 4.60 3.14
C ALA A 57 -8.60 5.73 3.53
N ALA A 58 -8.07 6.84 4.07
CA ALA A 58 -8.89 7.98 4.46
C ALA A 58 -9.44 8.73 3.24
N SER A 59 -8.77 8.63 2.09
CA SER A 59 -9.17 9.35 0.87
C SER A 59 -10.17 8.57 0.02
N ILE A 60 -10.27 7.25 0.21
CA ILE A 60 -11.22 6.42 -0.53
C ILE A 60 -12.53 6.42 0.24
N LYS A 61 -13.44 7.35 -0.14
CA LYS A 61 -14.70 7.57 0.58
C LYS A 61 -15.93 7.21 -0.24
N LEU A 62 -15.78 7.17 -1.56
CA LEU A 62 -16.92 7.01 -2.45
C LEU A 62 -17.00 5.59 -2.99
N SER A 63 -18.21 5.12 -3.24
CA SER A 63 -18.41 3.75 -3.69
C SER A 63 -17.72 3.47 -5.02
N TYR A 64 -17.67 4.45 -5.92
CA TYR A 64 -16.99 4.22 -7.21
C TYR A 64 -15.49 4.04 -7.04
N GLN A 65 -14.89 4.70 -6.04
CA GLN A 65 -13.46 4.53 -5.74
C GLN A 65 -13.20 3.10 -5.23
N ARG A 66 -14.03 2.64 -4.30
CA ARG A 66 -13.90 1.29 -3.75
C ARG A 66 -14.09 0.24 -4.84
N LYS A 67 -15.07 0.46 -5.72
CA LYS A 67 -15.33 -0.47 -6.81
C LYS A 67 -14.16 -0.51 -7.79
N ALA A 68 -13.61 0.66 -8.15
CA ALA A 68 -12.48 0.74 -9.06
C ALA A 68 -11.26 0.01 -8.47
N LEU A 69 -11.01 0.19 -7.17
CA LEU A 69 -9.90 -0.48 -6.50
C LEU A 69 -10.10 -1.99 -6.45
N ALA A 70 -11.32 -2.43 -6.16
CA ALA A 70 -11.62 -3.86 -6.14
C ALA A 70 -11.39 -4.51 -7.50
N LEU A 71 -11.78 -3.83 -8.57
CA LEU A 71 -11.57 -4.33 -9.93
C LEU A 71 -10.08 -4.34 -10.29
N ALA A 72 -9.35 -3.27 -10.01
CA ALA A 72 -7.93 -3.16 -10.35
C ALA A 72 -7.08 -4.15 -9.58
N SER A 73 -7.40 -4.39 -8.31
CA SER A 73 -6.65 -5.29 -7.44
C SER A 73 -7.08 -6.74 -7.57
N ASP A 74 -8.22 -7.00 -8.19
CA ASP A 74 -8.88 -8.30 -8.21
C ASP A 74 -9.14 -8.80 -6.78
N TYR A 75 -9.46 -7.87 -5.87
CA TYR A 75 -9.71 -8.18 -4.48
C TYR A 75 -11.06 -7.56 -4.08
N SER A 76 -12.09 -8.37 -4.10
CA SER A 76 -13.47 -7.91 -3.93
C SER A 76 -13.74 -7.25 -2.58
N ARG A 77 -12.93 -7.56 -1.56
CA ARG A 77 -13.11 -6.97 -0.23
C ARG A 77 -12.92 -5.45 -0.23
N PHE A 78 -12.16 -4.90 -1.18
CA PHE A 78 -12.02 -3.45 -1.28
C PHE A 78 -13.30 -2.73 -1.66
N ASN A 79 -14.30 -3.45 -2.17
CA ASN A 79 -15.58 -2.84 -2.57
C ASN A 79 -16.51 -2.54 -1.38
N HIS A 80 -16.13 -2.93 -0.18
CA HIS A 80 -16.95 -2.76 1.01
C HIS A 80 -16.40 -1.67 1.90
N SER A 81 -17.29 -0.80 2.41
CA SER A 81 -16.91 0.20 3.39
C SER A 81 -16.51 -0.51 4.68
N ARG A 82 -15.39 -0.09 5.28
CA ARG A 82 -14.84 -0.70 6.49
C ARG A 82 -14.23 0.37 7.37
N PRO A 83 -14.03 0.10 8.66
CA PRO A 83 -13.29 1.04 9.52
C PRO A 83 -11.92 1.35 8.93
N LEU A 84 -11.44 2.60 9.13
CA LEU A 84 -10.18 3.03 8.55
C LEU A 84 -8.99 2.12 8.87
N PRO A 85 -8.80 1.67 10.11
CA PRO A 85 -7.67 0.79 10.42
C PRO A 85 -7.68 -0.50 9.60
N GLU A 86 -8.85 -1.07 9.41
CA GLU A 86 -8.98 -2.30 8.62
C GLU A 86 -8.68 -2.04 7.14
N TYR A 87 -9.24 -0.96 6.59
CA TYR A 87 -9.03 -0.63 5.18
C TYR A 87 -7.58 -0.28 4.91
N SER A 88 -6.96 0.46 5.85
CA SER A 88 -5.54 0.79 5.76
C SER A 88 -4.67 -0.47 5.79
N ASP A 89 -4.99 -1.44 6.64
CA ASP A 89 -4.27 -2.70 6.68
C ASP A 89 -4.35 -3.45 5.34
N MET A 90 -5.52 -3.45 4.73
CA MET A 90 -5.71 -4.08 3.42
C MET A 90 -4.87 -3.40 2.35
N LEU A 91 -4.84 -2.07 2.36
CA LEU A 91 -4.01 -1.31 1.41
C LEU A 91 -2.53 -1.55 1.66
N TYR A 92 -2.11 -1.57 2.92
CA TYR A 92 -0.73 -1.84 3.28
C TYR A 92 -0.28 -3.19 2.73
N GLN A 93 -1.08 -4.23 2.95
CA GLN A 93 -0.76 -5.57 2.43
C GLN A 93 -0.64 -5.57 0.92
N TRP A 94 -1.56 -4.89 0.25
CA TRP A 94 -1.55 -4.83 -1.20
C TRP A 94 -0.33 -4.09 -1.74
N LEU A 95 0.00 -2.94 -1.14
CA LEU A 95 1.15 -2.13 -1.56
C LEU A 95 2.47 -2.81 -1.26
N ALA A 96 2.55 -3.53 -0.14
CA ALA A 96 3.78 -4.19 0.31
C ALA A 96 4.04 -5.53 -0.39
N ASP A 97 3.18 -5.92 -1.31
CA ASP A 97 3.21 -7.26 -1.89
C ASP A 97 4.54 -7.57 -2.60
N GLU A 98 5.23 -6.55 -3.11
CA GLU A 98 6.50 -6.74 -3.81
C GLU A 98 7.70 -6.87 -2.86
N LEU A 99 7.53 -6.54 -1.58
CA LEU A 99 8.64 -6.59 -0.64
C LEU A 99 8.93 -8.04 -0.26
N PRO A 100 10.21 -8.39 0.00
CA PRO A 100 10.53 -9.72 0.49
C PRO A 100 9.74 -10.04 1.75
N GLN A 101 9.11 -11.19 1.79
CA GLN A 101 8.41 -11.66 2.98
C GLN A 101 9.44 -12.20 3.94
N THR A 102 9.49 -11.64 5.10
CA THR A 102 10.30 -12.19 6.16
C THR A 102 9.43 -13.15 6.91
N ASN A 103 9.33 -14.05 6.88
CA ASN A 103 8.32 -14.78 7.50
C ASN A 103 8.67 -15.76 8.32
N THR A 104 8.26 -15.48 8.55
CA THR A 104 8.38 -16.21 8.90
C THR A 104 7.94 -17.29 8.61
N LEU A 105 7.85 -17.59 7.92
CA LEU A 105 7.52 -18.62 7.42
C LEU A 105 8.43 -19.27 7.13
N VAL A 106 9.10 -18.93 7.08
CA VAL A 106 9.75 -19.28 6.95
C VAL A 106 10.29 -19.25 7.61
N ASP A 107 10.22 -18.61 8.12
CA ASP A 107 10.32 -18.56 8.64
C ASP A 107 9.84 -18.97 9.24
N GLY A 108 9.58 -19.30 9.53
CA GLY A 108 9.06 -19.96 9.71
C GLY A 108 9.11 -20.63 9.66
N ILE A 109 9.26 -21.07 9.53
CA ILE A 109 9.41 -21.83 9.18
C ILE A 109 10.23 -21.92 9.24
N LEU A 110 10.42 -21.69 9.34
CA LEU A 110 11.04 -21.73 9.32
C LEU A 110 11.21 -21.57 10.03
N ASN A 111 11.12 -21.55 10.50
CA ASN A 111 11.15 -21.44 10.91
C ASN A 111 10.80 -21.56 11.59
N GLU A 112 10.79 -21.91 12.06
CA GLU A 112 10.65 -22.29 12.22
C GLU A 112 10.74 -22.49 12.36
N ASN A 113 10.92 -22.79 12.76
CA ASN A 113 11.18 -23.17 12.64
C ASN A 113 11.47 -23.06 12.96
N ILE A 114 11.70 -23.26 13.33
CA ILE A 114 12.12 -23.35 13.41
C ILE A 114 12.19 -23.24 13.98
N SER A 115 12.23 -23.48 14.41
CA SER A 115 12.35 -23.57 14.57
C SER A 115 12.25 -23.53 14.89
N SER A 116 12.39 -23.82 15.29
CA SER A 116 12.49 -23.99 15.16
C SER A 116 12.52 -23.95 15.20
N SER A 117 12.72 -24.33 15.61
CA SER A 117 12.89 -24.47 15.25
C SER A 117 12.96 -24.41 15.26
N GLY A 118 13.08 -24.68 15.66
CA GLY A 118 13.21 -24.96 15.31
C GLY A 118 13.20 -24.61 15.20
#